data_7d510d0ad379fa53a0ed30ad3ee7bc40
#
_entry.id   7d510d0ad379fa53a0ed30ad3ee7bc40
#
_cell.length_a   1.000
_cell.length_b   1.000
_cell.length_c   1.000
_cell.angle_alpha   90.00
_cell.angle_beta   90.00
_cell.angle_gamma   90.00
#
_symmetry.space_group_name_H-M   'P 1'
#
loop_
_entity.id
_entity.type
_entity.pdbx_description
1 polymer ?
#
loop_
_entity_poly.entity_id
_entity_poly.type
_entity_poly.pdbx_seq_one_letter_code
_entity_poly.pdbx_strand_id
1 'polypeptide(L)'
;MATTTFSGPIKAGTISNTIGTTVGDDVRNTGQVVMSQSILIDSAVVVGTTTYNVGVIPKNSQLLTATIRVAIVSNQGTSATVSVGKTGTAGFFIGNTDVKTLGETSTLATGSLDSADRVGADTQITATLISAGSTATTGQVTVTFTYVQANNLQDATAN
;
A
#
# COMPACT_ATOMS: atom_id res chain seq x y z
N MET A 1 27.96 29.20 -12.55
CA MET A 1 26.96 28.13 -12.79
C MET A 1 25.63 28.63 -12.29
N ALA A 2 24.62 28.73 -13.14
CA ALA A 2 23.28 29.11 -12.68
C ALA A 2 22.61 27.88 -12.06
N THR A 3 22.19 28.01 -10.80
CA THR A 3 21.43 26.98 -10.12
C THR A 3 19.96 27.22 -10.40
N THR A 4 19.30 26.30 -11.09
CA THR A 4 17.85 26.36 -11.30
C THR A 4 17.15 25.78 -10.09
N THR A 5 16.39 26.62 -9.39
CA THR A 5 15.58 26.18 -8.25
C THR A 5 14.14 26.02 -8.70
N PHE A 6 13.58 24.81 -8.55
CA PHE A 6 12.17 24.57 -8.79
C PHE A 6 11.39 24.85 -7.50
N SER A 7 10.53 25.87 -7.53
CA SER A 7 9.71 26.28 -6.37
C SER A 7 8.25 25.83 -6.45
N GLY A 8 7.94 24.84 -7.26
CA GLY A 8 6.58 24.33 -7.42
C GLY A 8 6.53 22.82 -7.56
N PRO A 9 5.33 22.22 -7.51
CA PRO A 9 5.20 20.79 -7.68
C PRO A 9 5.68 20.35 -9.05
N ILE A 10 6.64 19.42 -9.07
CA ILE A 10 7.09 18.79 -10.31
C ILE A 10 6.04 17.77 -10.71
N LYS A 11 5.32 18.05 -11.79
CA LYS A 11 4.43 17.06 -12.42
C LYS A 11 5.28 16.13 -13.29
N ALA A 12 5.72 15.02 -12.71
CA ALA A 12 6.36 13.95 -13.47
C ALA A 12 5.28 13.12 -14.19
N GLY A 13 5.52 12.78 -15.45
CA GLY A 13 4.66 11.87 -16.21
C GLY A 13 3.61 12.55 -17.10
N THR A 14 3.59 13.87 -17.21
CA THR A 14 2.78 14.54 -18.22
C THR A 14 3.63 14.88 -19.42
N ILE A 15 3.58 14.06 -20.46
CA ILE A 15 4.13 14.42 -21.77
C ILE A 15 3.01 15.15 -22.50
N SER A 16 3.14 16.45 -22.64
CA SER A 16 2.33 17.21 -23.57
C SER A 16 2.90 17.01 -24.96
N ASN A 17 2.18 16.31 -25.82
CA ASN A 17 2.55 16.22 -27.21
C ASN A 17 2.11 17.51 -27.91
N THR A 18 3.07 18.38 -28.19
CA THR A 18 2.81 19.63 -28.91
C THR A 18 3.22 19.47 -30.35
N ILE A 19 2.30 19.71 -31.26
CA ILE A 19 2.63 19.95 -32.68
C ILE A 19 2.67 21.46 -32.88
N GLY A 20 3.87 22.00 -33.00
CA GLY A 20 4.03 23.45 -33.11
C GLY A 20 3.79 24.20 -31.80
N THR A 21 3.07 25.30 -31.84
CA THR A 21 2.73 26.15 -30.70
C THR A 21 1.41 25.76 -30.02
N THR A 22 0.68 24.78 -30.55
CA THR A 22 -0.61 24.37 -30.03
C THR A 22 -0.43 23.14 -29.15
N VAL A 23 -0.89 23.23 -27.92
CA VAL A 23 -0.98 22.08 -27.02
C VAL A 23 -2.07 21.17 -27.53
N GLY A 24 -1.73 19.94 -27.94
CA GLY A 24 -2.73 18.97 -28.35
C GLY A 24 -3.61 18.58 -27.16
N ASP A 25 -4.92 18.70 -27.33
CA ASP A 25 -5.90 18.37 -26.28
C ASP A 25 -5.97 16.87 -25.99
N ASP A 26 -5.54 16.02 -26.91
CA ASP A 26 -5.87 14.59 -26.88
C ASP A 26 -4.73 13.65 -26.50
N VAL A 27 -3.50 14.12 -26.32
CA VAL A 27 -2.39 13.26 -25.91
C VAL A 27 -1.81 13.75 -24.58
N ARG A 28 -2.58 13.53 -23.54
CA ARG A 28 -2.04 13.58 -22.19
C ARG A 28 -1.51 12.19 -21.85
N ASN A 29 -0.21 12.08 -21.69
CA ASN A 29 0.29 10.91 -20.99
C ASN A 29 -0.19 11.02 -19.54
N THR A 30 -1.35 10.44 -19.25
CA THR A 30 -1.84 10.23 -17.91
C THR A 30 -1.06 9.09 -17.25
N GLY A 31 0.28 9.23 -17.27
CA GLY A 31 1.17 8.23 -16.70
C GLY A 31 0.71 7.86 -15.30
N GLN A 32 0.54 6.58 -15.07
CA GLN A 32 0.26 6.05 -13.75
C GLN A 32 1.59 5.86 -13.03
N VAL A 33 1.69 6.35 -11.81
CA VAL A 33 2.86 6.12 -10.96
C VAL A 33 2.56 4.97 -10.03
N VAL A 34 3.42 3.95 -10.06
CA VAL A 34 3.38 2.86 -9.10
C VAL A 34 4.12 3.30 -7.85
N MET A 35 3.42 3.28 -6.74
CA MET A 35 3.93 3.63 -5.41
C MET A 35 3.93 2.40 -4.53
N SER A 36 4.90 2.33 -3.62
CA SER A 36 4.97 1.29 -2.61
C SER A 36 5.22 1.91 -1.24
N GLN A 37 4.52 1.41 -0.24
CA GLN A 37 4.73 1.77 1.16
C GLN A 37 4.90 0.51 1.99
N SER A 38 5.78 0.56 2.97
CA SER A 38 6.02 -0.58 3.85
C SER A 38 6.30 -0.16 5.28
N ILE A 39 6.03 -1.09 6.20
CA ILE A 39 6.35 -0.97 7.61
C ILE A 39 7.04 -2.25 8.08
N LEU A 40 8.00 -2.09 8.97
CA LEU A 40 8.58 -3.18 9.73
C LEU A 40 7.85 -3.28 11.08
N ILE A 41 7.30 -4.45 11.37
CA ILE A 41 6.64 -4.76 12.63
C ILE A 41 7.56 -5.66 13.43
N ASP A 42 7.93 -5.20 14.62
CA ASP A 42 8.59 -6.04 15.61
C ASP A 42 7.50 -6.83 16.36
N SER A 43 7.44 -8.13 16.10
CA SER A 43 6.48 -9.03 16.75
C SER A 43 6.99 -9.61 18.07
N ALA A 44 8.19 -9.21 18.51
CA ALA A 44 8.78 -9.71 19.75
C ALA A 44 8.17 -9.11 21.03
N VAL A 45 7.55 -7.95 20.95
CA VAL A 45 7.17 -7.15 22.13
C VAL A 45 5.69 -7.15 22.47
N VAL A 46 4.84 -7.80 21.70
CA VAL A 46 3.38 -7.65 21.84
C VAL A 46 2.72 -8.97 22.19
N VAL A 47 2.00 -8.97 23.30
CA VAL A 47 1.00 -10.01 23.63
C VAL A 47 -0.38 -9.36 23.52
N GLY A 48 -1.27 -9.96 22.75
CA GLY A 48 -2.60 -9.41 22.48
C GLY A 48 -2.76 -8.94 21.04
N THR A 49 -3.57 -7.91 20.86
CA THR A 49 -3.88 -7.35 19.53
C THR A 49 -3.32 -5.95 19.42
N THR A 50 -2.52 -5.71 18.39
CA THR A 50 -1.99 -4.37 18.08
C THR A 50 -2.19 -4.07 16.60
N THR A 51 -2.71 -2.88 16.31
CA THR A 51 -2.89 -2.40 14.94
C THR A 51 -1.88 -1.31 14.63
N TYR A 52 -1.18 -1.49 13.53
CA TYR A 52 -0.19 -0.56 12.99
C TYR A 52 -0.74 0.12 11.74
N ASN A 53 -0.46 1.40 11.61
CA ASN A 53 -0.74 2.13 10.38
C ASN A 53 0.40 1.88 9.39
N VAL A 54 0.11 1.24 8.27
CA VAL A 54 1.11 0.94 7.24
C VAL A 54 1.30 2.13 6.30
N GLY A 55 0.21 2.78 5.95
CA GLY A 55 0.23 3.94 5.08
C GLY A 55 -1.16 4.28 4.56
N VAL A 56 -1.24 5.16 3.58
CA VAL A 56 -2.50 5.63 2.99
C VAL A 56 -2.48 5.40 1.48
N ILE A 57 -3.55 4.83 0.96
CA ILE A 57 -3.84 4.83 -0.47
C ILE A 57 -4.64 6.11 -0.76
N PRO A 58 -4.11 7.04 -1.56
CA PRO A 58 -4.82 8.26 -1.90
C PRO A 58 -6.09 7.98 -2.72
N LYS A 59 -7.06 8.85 -2.60
CA LYS A 59 -8.26 8.84 -3.45
C LYS A 59 -7.87 8.68 -4.93
N ASN A 60 -8.66 7.95 -5.66
CA ASN A 60 -8.48 7.65 -7.09
C ASN A 60 -7.27 6.75 -7.42
N SER A 61 -6.61 6.19 -6.42
CA SER A 61 -5.57 5.17 -6.59
C SER A 61 -6.16 3.78 -6.63
N GLN A 62 -5.41 2.84 -7.18
CA GLN A 62 -5.76 1.43 -7.25
C GLN A 62 -4.71 0.60 -6.54
N LEU A 63 -5.12 -0.23 -5.59
CA LEU A 63 -4.22 -1.19 -4.95
C LEU A 63 -3.85 -2.29 -5.96
N LEU A 64 -2.56 -2.58 -6.10
CA LEU A 64 -2.06 -3.68 -6.92
C LEU A 64 -1.81 -4.93 -6.09
N THR A 65 -1.03 -4.79 -5.02
CA THR A 65 -0.67 -5.92 -4.15
C THR A 65 -0.57 -5.48 -2.70
N ALA A 66 -0.83 -6.41 -1.80
CA ALA A 66 -0.40 -6.35 -0.41
C ALA A 66 0.43 -7.61 -0.12
N THR A 67 1.48 -7.48 0.68
CA THR A 67 2.43 -8.54 0.98
C THR A 67 2.80 -8.52 2.46
N ILE A 68 2.81 -9.70 3.07
CA ILE A 68 3.37 -9.95 4.41
C ILE A 68 4.61 -10.83 4.21
N ARG A 69 5.77 -10.35 4.65
CA ARG A 69 7.02 -11.12 4.64
C ARG A 69 7.53 -11.31 6.05
N VAL A 70 7.69 -12.56 6.46
CA VAL A 70 8.29 -12.93 7.74
C VAL A 70 9.80 -13.01 7.53
N ALA A 71 10.53 -12.03 8.05
CA ALA A 71 11.99 -11.95 7.96
C ALA A 71 12.66 -12.71 9.12
N ILE A 72 12.08 -12.60 10.32
CA ILE A 72 12.50 -13.33 11.51
C ILE A 72 11.24 -13.92 12.13
N VAL A 73 11.25 -15.23 12.35
CA VAL A 73 10.12 -15.93 12.96
C VAL A 73 9.85 -15.47 14.38
N SER A 74 8.57 -15.34 14.72
CA SER A 74 8.17 -15.10 16.09
C SER A 74 8.29 -16.36 16.92
N ASN A 75 8.94 -16.27 18.07
CA ASN A 75 8.99 -17.35 19.05
C ASN A 75 7.87 -17.25 20.11
N GLN A 76 6.76 -16.60 19.77
CA GLN A 76 5.57 -16.50 20.62
C GLN A 76 5.13 -17.88 21.11
N GLY A 77 4.71 -17.97 22.38
CA GLY A 77 4.43 -19.26 23.01
C GLY A 77 3.32 -20.06 22.32
N THR A 78 2.18 -19.42 21.99
CA THR A 78 1.03 -20.12 21.43
C THR A 78 0.83 -19.78 19.96
N SER A 79 0.53 -18.53 19.63
CA SER A 79 0.25 -18.10 18.26
C SER A 79 0.73 -16.67 18.02
N ALA A 80 1.11 -16.39 16.79
CA ALA A 80 1.35 -15.04 16.31
C ALA A 80 0.91 -14.96 14.84
N THR A 81 -0.01 -14.06 14.55
CA THR A 81 -0.52 -13.87 13.19
C THR A 81 -0.55 -12.38 12.85
N VAL A 82 -0.33 -12.07 11.59
CA VAL A 82 -0.48 -10.72 11.04
C VAL A 82 -1.51 -10.76 9.92
N SER A 83 -2.36 -9.78 9.90
CA SER A 83 -3.33 -9.55 8.82
C SER A 83 -3.17 -8.14 8.25
N VAL A 84 -3.53 -7.94 6.99
CA VAL A 84 -3.52 -6.63 6.32
C VAL A 84 -4.93 -6.25 5.94
N GLY A 85 -5.33 -5.07 6.34
CA GLY A 85 -6.67 -4.57 6.10
C GLY A 85 -6.71 -3.04 5.96
N LYS A 86 -7.89 -2.50 6.16
CA LYS A 86 -8.15 -1.06 6.22
C LYS A 86 -8.77 -0.69 7.55
N THR A 87 -8.80 0.59 7.86
CA THR A 87 -9.46 1.09 9.08
C THR A 87 -10.85 0.48 9.24
N GLY A 88 -11.09 -0.11 10.40
CA GLY A 88 -12.37 -0.76 10.73
C GLY A 88 -12.54 -2.19 10.20
N THR A 89 -11.65 -2.71 9.36
CA THR A 89 -11.73 -4.08 8.83
C THR A 89 -10.34 -4.70 8.74
N ALA A 90 -9.91 -5.34 9.82
CA ALA A 90 -8.68 -6.13 9.82
C ALA A 90 -8.82 -7.33 8.85
N GLY A 91 -7.73 -7.70 8.19
CA GLY A 91 -7.74 -8.84 7.28
C GLY A 91 -8.51 -8.65 5.97
N PHE A 92 -8.86 -7.41 5.62
CA PHE A 92 -9.62 -7.13 4.40
C PHE A 92 -8.86 -7.53 3.13
N PHE A 93 -7.54 -7.37 3.09
CA PHE A 93 -6.68 -7.72 1.95
C PHE A 93 -6.01 -9.08 2.16
N ILE A 94 -5.39 -9.30 3.31
CA ILE A 94 -4.75 -10.55 3.69
C ILE A 94 -5.28 -10.94 5.06
N GLY A 95 -5.87 -12.13 5.15
CA GLY A 95 -6.33 -12.71 6.42
C GLY A 95 -5.16 -13.03 7.36
N ASN A 96 -5.46 -13.61 8.50
CA ASN A 96 -4.45 -13.96 9.50
C ASN A 96 -3.40 -14.91 8.92
N THR A 97 -2.19 -14.41 8.75
CA THR A 97 -1.02 -15.13 8.28
C THR A 97 -0.14 -15.49 9.47
N ASP A 98 0.24 -16.76 9.60
CA ASP A 98 1.14 -17.21 10.67
C ASP A 98 2.54 -16.59 10.48
N VAL A 99 3.06 -15.97 11.53
CA VAL A 99 4.39 -15.36 11.53
C VAL A 99 5.39 -16.14 12.37
N LYS A 100 5.05 -17.36 12.76
CA LYS A 100 5.97 -18.33 13.39
C LYS A 100 6.69 -19.19 12.35
N THR A 101 6.40 -18.99 11.07
CA THR A 101 7.03 -19.69 9.94
C THR A 101 7.62 -18.66 8.99
N LEU A 102 8.86 -18.88 8.54
CA LEU A 102 9.46 -18.04 7.49
C LEU A 102 8.64 -18.14 6.20
N GLY A 103 8.47 -17.04 5.54
CA GLY A 103 7.78 -17.04 4.25
C GLY A 103 7.26 -15.67 3.85
N GLU A 104 6.59 -15.69 2.73
CA GLU A 104 5.92 -14.53 2.17
C GLU A 104 4.50 -14.91 1.76
N THR A 105 3.54 -14.10 2.15
CA THR A 105 2.17 -14.19 1.70
C THR A 105 1.82 -12.89 1.00
N SER A 106 1.45 -12.99 -0.27
CA SER A 106 0.99 -11.84 -1.04
C SER A 106 -0.40 -12.10 -1.58
N THR A 107 -1.16 -11.03 -1.74
CA THR A 107 -2.42 -11.07 -2.47
C THR A 107 -2.39 -10.03 -3.58
N LEU A 108 -2.91 -10.42 -4.72
CA LEU A 108 -3.34 -9.45 -5.71
C LEU A 108 -4.64 -8.83 -5.19
N ALA A 109 -4.84 -7.57 -5.44
CA ALA A 109 -6.11 -6.92 -5.10
C ALA A 109 -7.23 -7.51 -5.99
N THR A 110 -7.78 -8.64 -5.55
CA THR A 110 -8.94 -9.26 -6.17
C THR A 110 -10.11 -9.16 -5.20
N GLY A 111 -11.19 -8.59 -5.62
CA GLY A 111 -12.38 -8.40 -4.79
C GLY A 111 -12.56 -6.94 -4.41
N SER A 112 -13.29 -6.53 -3.50
CA SER A 112 -13.92 -5.24 -3.21
C SER A 112 -13.08 -3.94 -3.24
N LEU A 113 -11.84 -3.97 -3.74
CA LEU A 113 -11.19 -2.94 -4.53
C LEU A 113 -10.98 -3.56 -5.89
N ASP A 114 -12.07 -3.73 -6.61
CA ASP A 114 -12.10 -4.28 -7.95
C ASP A 114 -11.00 -3.63 -8.78
N SER A 115 -10.37 -4.43 -9.63
CA SER A 115 -9.39 -3.94 -10.60
C SER A 115 -9.91 -2.80 -11.48
N ALA A 116 -11.23 -2.60 -11.48
CA ALA A 116 -11.92 -1.47 -12.09
C ALA A 116 -12.19 -0.33 -11.10
N ASP A 117 -12.22 -0.59 -9.80
CA ASP A 117 -12.61 0.40 -8.80
C ASP A 117 -11.40 1.07 -8.16
N ARG A 118 -11.34 2.37 -8.35
CA ARG A 118 -10.40 3.22 -7.64
C ARG A 118 -10.98 3.59 -6.28
N VAL A 119 -10.12 3.73 -5.28
CA VAL A 119 -10.58 4.17 -3.96
C VAL A 119 -11.30 5.53 -4.06
N GLY A 120 -12.53 5.59 -3.61
CA GLY A 120 -13.36 6.81 -3.64
C GLY A 120 -12.93 7.88 -2.63
N ALA A 121 -12.10 7.50 -1.65
CA ALA A 121 -11.56 8.39 -0.61
C ALA A 121 -10.18 7.88 -0.18
N ASP A 122 -9.38 8.73 0.48
CA ASP A 122 -8.13 8.32 1.10
C ASP A 122 -8.38 7.13 2.05
N THR A 123 -7.67 6.05 1.82
CA THR A 123 -7.89 4.79 2.54
C THR A 123 -6.65 4.43 3.36
N GLN A 124 -6.79 4.46 4.68
CA GLN A 124 -5.75 4.03 5.60
C GLN A 124 -5.59 2.52 5.55
N ILE A 125 -4.38 2.04 5.23
CA ILE A 125 -4.00 0.63 5.29
C ILE A 125 -3.45 0.34 6.67
N THR A 126 -3.93 -0.75 7.25
CA THR A 126 -3.54 -1.19 8.59
C THR A 126 -3.03 -2.63 8.56
N ALA A 127 -2.06 -2.91 9.42
CA ALA A 127 -1.62 -4.27 9.74
C ALA A 127 -1.99 -4.59 11.18
N THR A 128 -2.63 -5.71 11.42
CA THR A 128 -3.04 -6.13 12.76
C THR A 128 -2.25 -7.37 13.15
N LEU A 129 -1.43 -7.23 14.18
CA LEU A 129 -0.73 -8.34 14.85
C LEU A 129 -1.60 -8.84 15.99
N ILE A 130 -1.83 -10.14 15.99
CA ILE A 130 -2.51 -10.87 17.09
C ILE A 130 -1.56 -11.93 17.60
N SER A 131 -1.24 -11.89 18.89
CA SER A 131 -0.34 -12.84 19.51
C SER A 131 -0.87 -13.33 20.83
N ALA A 132 -0.59 -14.60 21.16
CA ALA A 132 -1.05 -15.25 22.39
C ALA A 132 0.06 -16.15 22.99
N GLY A 133 0.02 -16.31 24.31
CA GLY A 133 0.95 -17.10 25.08
C GLY A 133 2.01 -16.23 25.76
N SER A 134 3.24 -16.75 25.88
CA SER A 134 4.35 -16.00 26.50
C SER A 134 4.86 -14.92 25.56
N THR A 135 5.39 -13.86 26.12
CA THR A 135 6.05 -12.79 25.35
C THR A 135 7.17 -13.36 24.46
N ALA A 136 7.14 -13.00 23.18
CA ALA A 136 8.22 -13.34 22.28
C ALA A 136 9.47 -12.49 22.56
N THR A 137 10.61 -13.01 22.20
CA THR A 137 11.91 -12.30 22.21
C THR A 137 12.49 -12.14 20.82
N THR A 138 11.87 -12.77 19.83
CA THR A 138 12.23 -12.65 18.41
C THR A 138 10.98 -12.55 17.55
N GLY A 139 11.11 -11.88 16.42
CA GLY A 139 10.07 -11.79 15.41
C GLY A 139 10.13 -10.49 14.64
N GLN A 140 10.23 -10.57 13.31
CA GLN A 140 10.20 -9.40 12.43
C GLN A 140 9.38 -9.70 11.20
N VAL A 141 8.44 -8.81 10.93
CA VAL A 141 7.53 -8.91 9.79
C VAL A 141 7.53 -7.60 9.02
N THR A 142 7.73 -7.68 7.72
CA THR A 142 7.56 -6.53 6.83
C THR A 142 6.20 -6.63 6.14
N VAL A 143 5.41 -5.59 6.24
CA VAL A 143 4.15 -5.44 5.51
C VAL A 143 4.35 -4.37 4.45
N THR A 144 4.07 -4.72 3.21
CA THR A 144 4.21 -3.82 2.06
C THR A 144 2.91 -3.80 1.27
N PHE A 145 2.52 -2.63 0.80
CA PHE A 145 1.48 -2.53 -0.21
C PHE A 145 1.93 -1.65 -1.37
N THR A 146 1.48 -2.02 -2.55
CA THR A 146 1.81 -1.34 -3.81
C THR A 146 0.53 -0.90 -4.49
N TYR A 147 0.49 0.33 -4.94
CA TYR A 147 -0.69 0.90 -5.60
C TYR A 147 -0.30 1.78 -6.78
N VAL A 148 -1.23 1.96 -7.68
CA VAL A 148 -1.12 2.89 -8.79
C VAL A 148 -1.85 4.16 -8.43
N GLN A 149 -1.13 5.28 -8.50
CA GLN A 149 -1.73 6.60 -8.38
C GLN A 149 -1.86 7.24 -9.75
N ALA A 150 -3.07 7.62 -10.13
CA ALA A 150 -3.29 8.34 -11.37
C ALA A 150 -3.04 9.84 -11.20
N ASN A 151 -2.24 10.39 -12.10
CA ASN A 151 -1.79 11.77 -12.00
C ASN A 151 -2.85 12.82 -12.37
N ASN A 152 -3.88 12.48 -13.03
CA ASN A 152 -5.00 13.39 -13.32
C ASN A 152 -6.18 12.58 -13.81
N LEU A 153 -7.02 12.16 -12.89
CA LEU A 153 -8.30 11.61 -13.26
C LEU A 153 -9.26 12.79 -13.46
N GLN A 154 -9.29 13.32 -14.65
CA GLN A 154 -10.56 13.81 -15.11
C GLN A 154 -11.45 12.57 -15.19
N ASP A 155 -12.48 12.59 -14.35
CA ASP A 155 -13.64 11.74 -14.56
C ASP A 155 -13.97 11.85 -16.04
N ALA A 156 -13.85 10.76 -16.77
CA ALA A 156 -14.28 10.72 -18.15
C ALA A 156 -15.81 10.73 -18.09
N THR A 157 -16.37 11.89 -17.84
CA THR A 157 -17.77 12.12 -18.17
C THR A 157 -17.83 11.97 -19.68
N ALA A 158 -18.35 10.83 -20.10
CA ALA A 158 -18.71 10.63 -21.50
C ALA A 158 -19.59 11.80 -21.94
N ASN A 159 -19.07 12.59 -22.87
CA ASN A 159 -19.88 13.51 -23.64
C ASN A 159 -20.76 12.74 -24.61
#